data_fd771437b53b53a08e9c6fec45798d51
#
_entry.id   fd771437b53b53a08e9c6fec45798d51
#
_cell.length_a   1.000
_cell.length_b   1.000
_cell.length_c   1.000
_cell.angle_alpha   90.00
_cell.angle_beta   90.00
_cell.angle_gamma   90.00
#
_symmetry.space_group_name_H-M   'P 1'
#
loop_
_entity.id
_entity.type
_entity.pdbx_description
1 polymer ?
#
loop_
_entity_poly.entity_id
_entity_poly.type
_entity_poly.pdbx_seq_one_letter_code
_entity_poly.pdbx_strand_id
1 'polypeptide(L)'
;FQRRDAGLAVHEVWRAHRDRVDIVAVVERYVPLRRAGANFVACCPFHSEKTPSFTVSQAKQFYHCFGCGAHGTAVGFVMEYTGAGFIDAVKDLAQSVGMQVPEIKGERPRGKTEEGDDLYAVLLTAAQYYRQQLKNAPRAIEYLKHRGLSGEIAKHFGIGYAPDGWQNLQAAFPDYHAKALVAAGLVIQGDEDKRYDRFRDRIMFPIVDQRGHIIGFGGRVLDSGEPKYLNSPETPLFEKGRELYGLYQGRRAIRDAGRVIVVEGYMDVVALAQSGIGYAVATLGTATTPAHVQKLLRQSEEIVFCFDGDDAGRRAAWRALENSLEQLVDGKQLAFLFLPQGEDPDTYVRKLGKDAFEKLLGDALPLSQFLLRELSSRVDLNTHEGRERLLQDAKPLVAQIKARFLGRMIRQNLAQIAGITVQDLDREYGVRETRPAHAAPPRTAPAQVRTPLRKAIELLMLRPDLYSLVD
;
A
#
# COMPACT_ATOMS: atom_id res chain seq x y z
N PHE A 1 21.80 -14.09 -16.48
CA PHE A 1 22.85 -14.76 -15.67
C PHE A 1 23.52 -13.75 -14.71
N GLN A 2 23.89 -12.57 -15.12
CA GLN A 2 24.67 -11.57 -14.33
C GLN A 2 23.89 -10.80 -13.26
N ARG A 3 22.55 -10.70 -13.32
CA ARG A 3 21.75 -10.18 -12.19
C ARG A 3 21.75 -11.10 -10.97
N ARG A 4 22.03 -12.39 -11.16
CA ARG A 4 22.26 -13.34 -10.07
C ARG A 4 23.59 -13.06 -9.35
N ASP A 5 24.62 -12.60 -10.06
CA ASP A 5 25.96 -12.48 -9.50
C ASP A 5 26.16 -11.26 -8.60
N ALA A 6 25.58 -10.08 -8.94
CA ALA A 6 25.65 -8.89 -8.08
C ALA A 6 24.77 -9.05 -6.81
N GLY A 7 23.59 -9.63 -6.94
CA GLY A 7 22.76 -10.03 -5.81
C GLY A 7 23.39 -11.13 -4.96
N LEU A 8 24.07 -12.09 -5.59
CA LEU A 8 24.85 -13.15 -4.94
C LEU A 8 26.04 -12.58 -4.18
N ALA A 9 26.79 -11.63 -4.74
CA ALA A 9 27.95 -11.03 -4.06
C ALA A 9 27.53 -10.20 -2.82
N VAL A 10 26.46 -9.40 -2.89
CA VAL A 10 25.89 -8.69 -1.72
C VAL A 10 25.33 -9.69 -0.72
N HIS A 11 24.73 -10.77 -1.18
CA HIS A 11 24.21 -11.84 -0.34
C HIS A 11 25.34 -12.66 0.32
N GLU A 12 26.47 -12.86 -0.35
CA GLU A 12 27.66 -13.52 0.21
C GLU A 12 28.37 -12.62 1.22
N VAL A 13 28.52 -11.33 0.94
CA VAL A 13 29.04 -10.35 1.90
C VAL A 13 28.15 -10.30 3.14
N TRP A 14 26.84 -10.29 2.97
CA TRP A 14 25.89 -10.34 4.08
C TRP A 14 26.03 -11.64 4.88
N ARG A 15 26.07 -12.80 4.20
CA ARG A 15 26.27 -14.11 4.86
C ARG A 15 27.57 -14.17 5.67
N ALA A 16 28.64 -13.61 5.14
CA ALA A 16 29.95 -13.61 5.80
C ALA A 16 30.04 -12.69 7.04
N HIS A 17 29.15 -11.68 7.11
CA HIS A 17 29.28 -10.61 8.11
C HIS A 17 28.00 -10.38 8.93
N ARG A 18 26.93 -11.15 8.71
CA ARG A 18 25.65 -11.04 9.46
C ARG A 18 25.84 -11.12 10.98
N ASP A 19 26.88 -11.83 11.43
CA ASP A 19 27.14 -12.05 12.85
C ASP A 19 27.71 -10.78 13.55
N ARG A 20 28.06 -9.74 12.78
CA ARG A 20 28.49 -8.43 13.30
C ARG A 20 27.33 -7.45 13.54
N VAL A 21 26.15 -7.77 13.02
CA VAL A 21 24.95 -6.94 13.15
C VAL A 21 24.05 -7.54 14.21
N ASP A 22 23.97 -6.89 15.36
CA ASP A 22 23.06 -7.33 16.43
C ASP A 22 21.64 -6.80 16.15
N ILE A 23 20.70 -7.73 16.02
CA ILE A 23 19.29 -7.39 15.77
C ILE A 23 18.69 -6.51 16.86
N VAL A 24 19.11 -6.65 18.11
CA VAL A 24 18.61 -5.81 19.22
C VAL A 24 19.01 -4.37 18.99
N ALA A 25 20.29 -4.12 18.70
CA ALA A 25 20.79 -2.78 18.39
C ALA A 25 20.14 -2.16 17.15
N VAL A 26 19.82 -3.00 16.14
CA VAL A 26 19.11 -2.55 14.93
C VAL A 26 17.67 -2.14 15.24
N VAL A 27 16.94 -2.96 15.98
CA VAL A 27 15.53 -2.69 16.29
C VAL A 27 15.41 -1.51 17.26
N GLU A 28 16.32 -1.36 18.24
CA GLU A 28 16.33 -0.24 19.18
C GLU A 28 16.48 1.13 18.50
N ARG A 29 17.06 1.20 17.32
CA ARG A 29 17.14 2.46 16.53
C ARG A 29 15.74 2.98 16.14
N TYR A 30 14.72 2.12 16.13
CA TYR A 30 13.38 2.41 15.65
C TYR A 30 12.30 2.22 16.71
N VAL A 31 12.47 1.23 17.60
CA VAL A 31 11.48 0.81 18.58
C VAL A 31 12.16 0.61 19.94
N PRO A 32 11.70 1.30 21.01
CA PRO A 32 12.27 1.11 22.33
C PRO A 32 12.00 -0.31 22.85
N LEU A 33 13.07 -1.05 23.10
CA LEU A 33 13.00 -2.43 23.58
C LEU A 33 13.10 -2.49 25.11
N ARG A 34 12.37 -3.43 25.72
CA ARG A 34 12.50 -3.76 27.17
C ARG A 34 13.00 -5.19 27.32
N ARG A 35 13.95 -5.41 28.21
CA ARG A 35 14.45 -6.75 28.48
C ARG A 35 13.40 -7.61 29.20
N ALA A 36 13.16 -8.82 28.69
CA ALA A 36 12.26 -9.81 29.25
C ALA A 36 12.94 -11.18 29.26
N GLY A 37 13.63 -11.48 30.36
CA GLY A 37 14.45 -12.70 30.48
C GLY A 37 15.63 -12.72 29.49
N ALA A 38 15.66 -13.75 28.64
CA ALA A 38 16.70 -13.91 27.60
C ALA A 38 16.39 -13.14 26.31
N ASN A 39 15.21 -12.56 26.18
CA ASN A 39 14.75 -11.83 25.00
C ASN A 39 14.44 -10.37 25.32
N PHE A 40 14.12 -9.61 24.29
CA PHE A 40 13.65 -8.22 24.38
C PHE A 40 12.24 -8.14 23.82
N VAL A 41 11.41 -7.27 24.40
CA VAL A 41 10.00 -7.10 24.01
C VAL A 41 9.64 -5.64 23.80
N ALA A 42 8.69 -5.40 22.91
CA ALA A 42 8.08 -4.09 22.66
C ALA A 42 6.65 -4.26 22.16
N CYS A 43 5.89 -3.17 22.09
CA CYS A 43 4.72 -3.11 21.22
C CYS A 43 5.16 -3.22 19.76
N CYS A 44 4.43 -3.98 18.97
CA CYS A 44 4.81 -4.26 17.59
C CYS A 44 4.76 -3.00 16.73
N PRO A 45 5.79 -2.71 15.93
CA PRO A 45 5.76 -1.57 15.02
C PRO A 45 4.97 -1.83 13.72
N PHE A 46 4.50 -3.07 13.50
CA PHE A 46 3.81 -3.49 12.28
C PHE A 46 2.29 -3.60 12.45
N HIS A 47 1.78 -3.57 13.69
CA HIS A 47 0.34 -3.50 13.99
C HIS A 47 0.10 -2.73 15.29
N SER A 48 -1.11 -2.23 15.47
CA SER A 48 -1.49 -1.47 16.67
C SER A 48 -1.82 -2.42 17.83
N GLU A 49 -1.13 -2.27 18.97
CA GLU A 49 -1.38 -3.03 20.18
C GLU A 49 -1.07 -2.22 21.44
N LYS A 50 -1.70 -2.59 22.57
CA LYS A 50 -1.45 -1.95 23.88
C LYS A 50 -0.52 -2.77 24.78
N THR A 51 -0.39 -4.06 24.49
CA THR A 51 0.43 -5.00 25.29
C THR A 51 1.56 -5.53 24.40
N PRO A 52 2.81 -5.55 24.90
CA PRO A 52 3.95 -5.98 24.09
C PRO A 52 3.82 -7.44 23.64
N SER A 53 3.73 -7.64 22.32
CA SER A 53 3.74 -8.97 21.69
C SER A 53 4.91 -9.17 20.71
N PHE A 54 5.65 -8.11 20.43
CA PHE A 54 6.83 -8.15 19.57
C PHE A 54 8.06 -8.56 20.40
N THR A 55 8.64 -9.70 20.04
CA THR A 55 9.78 -10.29 20.75
C THR A 55 11.00 -10.33 19.85
N VAL A 56 12.14 -9.87 20.36
CA VAL A 56 13.44 -9.92 19.68
C VAL A 56 14.38 -10.85 20.45
N SER A 57 14.86 -11.88 19.79
CA SER A 57 15.81 -12.84 20.36
C SER A 57 17.21 -12.52 19.89
N GLN A 58 18.04 -12.00 20.82
CA GLN A 58 19.45 -11.71 20.53
C GLN A 58 20.23 -13.00 20.20
N ALA A 59 19.97 -14.07 20.93
CA ALA A 59 20.66 -15.35 20.70
C ALA A 59 20.35 -15.98 19.33
N LYS A 60 19.11 -15.78 18.84
CA LYS A 60 18.67 -16.32 17.54
C LYS A 60 18.82 -15.31 16.40
N GLN A 61 19.16 -14.05 16.69
CA GLN A 61 19.21 -12.96 15.72
C GLN A 61 17.93 -12.85 14.87
N PHE A 62 16.76 -12.88 15.55
CA PHE A 62 15.46 -13.03 14.94
C PHE A 62 14.39 -12.30 15.78
N TYR A 63 13.41 -11.67 15.11
CA TYR A 63 12.23 -11.12 15.77
C TYR A 63 10.97 -11.89 15.39
N HIS A 64 10.02 -11.92 16.29
CA HIS A 64 8.68 -12.49 16.05
C HIS A 64 7.64 -11.71 16.84
N CYS A 65 6.56 -11.33 16.19
CA CYS A 65 5.38 -10.76 16.82
C CYS A 65 4.31 -11.84 17.01
N PHE A 66 3.93 -12.10 18.25
CA PHE A 66 2.89 -13.07 18.57
C PHE A 66 1.48 -12.53 18.31
N GLY A 67 1.30 -11.21 18.07
CA GLY A 67 0.03 -10.58 17.73
C GLY A 67 -0.30 -10.70 16.24
N CYS A 68 0.60 -10.23 15.36
CA CYS A 68 0.33 -10.19 13.92
C CYS A 68 1.12 -11.23 13.09
N GLY A 69 2.01 -12.01 13.73
CA GLY A 69 2.82 -13.01 13.04
C GLY A 69 4.01 -12.45 12.26
N ALA A 70 4.25 -11.14 12.25
CA ALA A 70 5.43 -10.54 11.61
C ALA A 70 6.71 -11.12 12.22
N HIS A 71 7.63 -11.54 11.38
CA HIS A 71 8.86 -12.19 11.83
C HIS A 71 10.00 -12.03 10.82
N GLY A 72 11.24 -12.04 11.30
CA GLY A 72 12.39 -11.92 10.40
C GLY A 72 13.71 -11.65 11.10
N THR A 73 14.74 -11.39 10.28
CA THR A 73 16.09 -11.02 10.70
C THR A 73 16.26 -9.49 10.73
N ALA A 74 17.42 -8.99 11.14
CA ALA A 74 17.74 -7.55 11.14
C ALA A 74 17.50 -6.88 9.77
N VAL A 75 17.90 -7.53 8.66
CA VAL A 75 17.64 -7.01 7.31
C VAL A 75 16.15 -6.99 7.01
N GLY A 76 15.45 -8.09 7.32
CA GLY A 76 13.99 -8.19 7.13
C GLY A 76 13.27 -7.09 7.90
N PHE A 77 13.68 -6.82 9.14
CA PHE A 77 13.12 -5.75 9.95
C PHE A 77 13.31 -4.37 9.31
N VAL A 78 14.54 -4.03 8.87
CA VAL A 78 14.81 -2.75 8.21
C VAL A 78 13.99 -2.63 6.92
N MET A 79 13.94 -3.67 6.11
CA MET A 79 13.13 -3.69 4.88
C MET A 79 11.64 -3.45 5.15
N GLU A 80 11.09 -4.14 6.14
CA GLU A 80 9.66 -4.06 6.47
C GLU A 80 9.31 -2.74 7.17
N TYR A 81 10.17 -2.28 8.07
CA TYR A 81 9.94 -1.05 8.82
C TYR A 81 10.16 0.21 7.98
N THR A 82 11.21 0.26 7.14
CA THR A 82 11.56 1.44 6.35
C THR A 82 11.01 1.41 4.93
N GLY A 83 10.57 0.25 4.43
CA GLY A 83 10.19 0.03 3.04
C GLY A 83 11.40 -0.05 2.08
N ALA A 84 12.63 -0.12 2.60
CA ALA A 84 13.84 -0.18 1.81
C ALA A 84 13.98 -1.51 1.05
N GLY A 85 14.64 -1.49 -0.11
CA GLY A 85 15.03 -2.71 -0.82
C GLY A 85 16.14 -3.47 -0.07
N PHE A 86 16.32 -4.77 -0.40
CA PHE A 86 17.32 -5.63 0.25
C PHE A 86 18.73 -5.01 0.21
N ILE A 87 19.16 -4.51 -0.95
CA ILE A 87 20.51 -3.92 -1.13
C ILE A 87 20.67 -2.66 -0.26
N ASP A 88 19.65 -1.81 -0.19
CA ASP A 88 19.69 -0.57 0.59
C ASP A 88 19.67 -0.87 2.09
N ALA A 89 18.86 -1.84 2.52
CA ALA A 89 18.84 -2.32 3.91
C ALA A 89 20.19 -2.91 4.33
N VAL A 90 20.84 -3.68 3.45
CA VAL A 90 22.20 -4.22 3.71
C VAL A 90 23.25 -3.12 3.76
N LYS A 91 23.17 -2.10 2.90
CA LYS A 91 24.07 -0.93 2.94
C LYS A 91 23.90 -0.13 4.23
N ASP A 92 22.67 0.16 4.66
CA ASP A 92 22.39 0.87 5.92
C ASP A 92 22.94 0.11 7.12
N LEU A 93 22.72 -1.20 7.17
CA LEU A 93 23.22 -2.04 8.24
C LEU A 93 24.75 -2.15 8.23
N ALA A 94 25.38 -2.27 7.08
CA ALA A 94 26.84 -2.28 6.95
C ALA A 94 27.44 -0.96 7.43
N GLN A 95 26.87 0.16 7.01
CA GLN A 95 27.32 1.49 7.46
C GLN A 95 27.18 1.66 8.97
N SER A 96 26.12 1.12 9.59
CA SER A 96 25.90 1.20 11.03
C SER A 96 26.95 0.48 11.88
N VAL A 97 27.63 -0.52 11.30
CA VAL A 97 28.73 -1.27 11.95
C VAL A 97 30.12 -0.89 11.40
N GLY A 98 30.22 0.26 10.73
CA GLY A 98 31.48 0.79 10.20
C GLY A 98 32.04 0.00 9.01
N MET A 99 31.21 -0.76 8.32
CA MET A 99 31.61 -1.55 7.17
C MET A 99 31.22 -0.86 5.87
N GLN A 100 32.12 -0.88 4.90
CA GLN A 100 31.80 -0.50 3.53
C GLN A 100 31.42 -1.76 2.75
N VAL A 101 30.23 -1.80 2.19
CA VAL A 101 29.87 -2.82 1.19
C VAL A 101 30.74 -2.56 -0.03
N PRO A 102 31.59 -3.49 -0.48
CA PRO A 102 32.42 -3.27 -1.64
C PRO A 102 31.56 -2.86 -2.83
N GLU A 103 31.79 -1.69 -3.39
CA GLU A 103 31.28 -1.39 -4.72
C GLU A 103 32.03 -2.32 -5.67
N ILE A 104 31.35 -3.36 -6.12
CA ILE A 104 31.87 -4.21 -7.17
C ILE A 104 31.92 -3.33 -8.42
N LYS A 105 33.10 -2.75 -8.70
CA LYS A 105 33.45 -2.20 -10.01
C LYS A 105 33.64 -3.35 -10.99
N GLY A 106 32.58 -4.14 -11.19
CA GLY A 106 32.45 -4.96 -12.36
C GLY A 106 32.04 -4.03 -13.49
N GLU A 107 32.69 -4.14 -14.64
CA GLU A 107 32.19 -3.52 -15.86
C GLU A 107 30.72 -3.87 -15.98
N ARG A 108 29.87 -2.85 -15.76
CA ARG A 108 28.40 -2.96 -15.93
C ARG A 108 28.17 -3.36 -17.39
N PRO A 109 27.45 -4.45 -17.69
CA PRO A 109 27.02 -4.68 -19.05
C PRO A 109 26.17 -3.48 -19.45
N ARG A 110 26.64 -2.71 -20.41
CA ARG A 110 25.92 -1.61 -21.05
C ARG A 110 24.61 -2.17 -21.64
N GLY A 111 23.50 -2.04 -20.94
CA GLY A 111 22.20 -2.43 -21.43
C GLY A 111 21.16 -2.66 -20.34
N LYS A 112 20.40 -1.65 -19.97
CA LYS A 112 19.17 -1.54 -19.17
C LYS A 112 19.25 -1.02 -17.72
N THR A 113 20.39 -1.01 -17.01
CA THR A 113 20.51 -0.39 -15.68
C THR A 113 20.98 1.05 -15.73
N GLU A 114 21.78 1.42 -16.74
CA GLU A 114 22.25 2.80 -16.93
C GLU A 114 21.11 3.76 -17.32
N GLU A 115 20.13 3.29 -18.13
CA GLU A 115 18.98 4.11 -18.51
C GLU A 115 18.07 4.46 -17.31
N GLY A 116 17.90 3.54 -16.35
CA GLY A 116 17.06 3.78 -15.19
C GLY A 116 17.70 4.74 -14.18
N ASP A 117 18.97 4.56 -13.87
CA ASP A 117 19.72 5.44 -12.96
C ASP A 117 19.87 6.86 -13.56
N ASP A 118 20.04 6.96 -14.87
CA ASP A 118 20.07 8.22 -15.60
C ASP A 118 18.71 8.94 -15.55
N LEU A 119 17.59 8.22 -15.70
CA LEU A 119 16.23 8.80 -15.61
C LEU A 119 15.90 9.32 -14.22
N TYR A 120 16.32 8.67 -13.13
CA TYR A 120 16.15 9.20 -11.78
C TYR A 120 16.93 10.49 -11.56
N ALA A 121 18.16 10.56 -12.03
CA ALA A 121 18.99 11.77 -11.97
C ALA A 121 18.37 12.93 -12.77
N VAL A 122 17.85 12.64 -13.96
CA VAL A 122 17.14 13.61 -14.81
C VAL A 122 15.90 14.15 -14.11
N LEU A 123 15.04 13.28 -13.56
CA LEU A 123 13.83 13.71 -12.84
C LEU A 123 14.13 14.50 -11.58
N LEU A 124 15.18 14.13 -10.83
CA LEU A 124 15.64 14.88 -9.68
C LEU A 124 16.14 16.28 -10.06
N THR A 125 16.93 16.40 -11.13
CA THR A 125 17.42 17.68 -11.66
C THR A 125 16.25 18.58 -12.09
N ALA A 126 15.26 18.02 -12.79
CA ALA A 126 14.05 18.75 -13.18
C ALA A 126 13.27 19.23 -11.94
N ALA A 127 13.12 18.41 -10.92
CA ALA A 127 12.43 18.81 -9.70
C ALA A 127 13.17 19.94 -8.96
N GLN A 128 14.49 19.89 -8.89
CA GLN A 128 15.30 20.96 -8.31
C GLN A 128 15.14 22.26 -9.09
N TYR A 129 15.14 22.19 -10.40
CA TYR A 129 14.89 23.31 -11.28
C TYR A 129 13.49 23.91 -11.04
N TYR A 130 12.43 23.14 -11.08
CA TYR A 130 11.07 23.63 -10.84
C TYR A 130 10.91 24.25 -9.44
N ARG A 131 11.54 23.67 -8.40
CA ARG A 131 11.55 24.24 -7.06
C ARG A 131 12.27 25.60 -7.00
N GLN A 132 13.34 25.76 -7.74
CA GLN A 132 14.05 27.03 -7.83
C GLN A 132 13.20 28.07 -8.59
N GLN A 133 12.55 27.67 -9.68
CA GLN A 133 11.66 28.55 -10.44
C GLN A 133 10.48 29.05 -9.58
N LEU A 134 9.90 28.18 -8.73
CA LEU A 134 8.83 28.60 -7.83
C LEU A 134 9.25 29.76 -6.92
N LYS A 135 10.48 29.76 -6.38
CA LYS A 135 10.97 30.84 -5.53
C LYS A 135 10.99 32.20 -6.23
N ASN A 136 11.17 32.20 -7.54
CA ASN A 136 11.31 33.38 -8.38
C ASN A 136 10.01 33.71 -9.15
N ALA A 137 8.88 33.04 -8.85
CA ALA A 137 7.61 33.19 -9.54
C ALA A 137 6.53 33.76 -8.59
N PRO A 138 6.43 35.09 -8.40
CA PRO A 138 5.47 35.70 -7.47
C PRO A 138 4.02 35.25 -7.73
N ARG A 139 3.60 35.19 -9.00
CA ARG A 139 2.26 34.73 -9.41
C ARG A 139 1.97 33.29 -8.94
N ALA A 140 2.92 32.40 -9.07
CA ALA A 140 2.76 31.00 -8.62
C ALA A 140 2.74 30.91 -7.08
N ILE A 141 3.55 31.72 -6.39
CA ILE A 141 3.54 31.81 -4.91
C ILE A 141 2.19 32.35 -4.41
N GLU A 142 1.68 33.41 -5.03
CA GLU A 142 0.40 34.03 -4.66
C GLU A 142 -0.76 33.04 -4.88
N TYR A 143 -0.74 32.33 -6.00
CA TYR A 143 -1.68 31.26 -6.28
C TYR A 143 -1.70 30.19 -5.15
N LEU A 144 -0.54 29.69 -4.73
CA LEU A 144 -0.45 28.70 -3.66
C LEU A 144 -0.92 29.27 -2.30
N LYS A 145 -0.59 30.53 -2.00
CA LYS A 145 -1.08 31.23 -0.80
C LYS A 145 -2.59 31.41 -0.82
N HIS A 146 -3.16 31.78 -1.96
CA HIS A 146 -4.63 31.90 -2.12
C HIS A 146 -5.33 30.54 -1.91
N ARG A 147 -4.65 29.45 -2.25
CA ARG A 147 -5.08 28.08 -1.95
C ARG A 147 -4.85 27.66 -0.49
N GLY A 148 -4.33 28.54 0.37
CA GLY A 148 -4.08 28.28 1.78
C GLY A 148 -2.83 27.42 2.06
N LEU A 149 -1.94 27.25 1.09
CA LEU A 149 -0.76 26.43 1.24
C LEU A 149 0.42 27.24 1.78
N SER A 150 1.07 26.73 2.82
CA SER A 150 2.27 27.31 3.40
C SER A 150 3.54 26.91 2.62
N GLY A 151 4.61 27.70 2.82
CA GLY A 151 5.93 27.35 2.27
C GLY A 151 6.49 26.04 2.83
N GLU A 152 6.11 25.67 4.06
CA GLU A 152 6.51 24.41 4.69
C GLU A 152 5.89 23.21 4.00
N ILE A 153 4.58 23.27 3.73
CA ILE A 153 3.88 22.19 3.03
C ILE A 153 4.36 22.08 1.57
N ALA A 154 4.59 23.23 0.91
CA ALA A 154 5.14 23.24 -0.43
C ALA A 154 6.54 22.59 -0.48
N LYS A 155 7.38 22.83 0.53
CA LYS A 155 8.68 22.19 0.69
C LYS A 155 8.55 20.70 0.98
N HIS A 156 7.61 20.29 1.85
CA HIS A 156 7.38 18.89 2.22
C HIS A 156 6.99 18.04 1.02
N PHE A 157 6.11 18.53 0.16
CA PHE A 157 5.70 17.86 -1.07
C PHE A 157 6.63 18.13 -2.26
N GLY A 158 7.63 18.98 -2.11
CA GLY A 158 8.57 19.32 -3.18
C GLY A 158 7.95 20.11 -4.32
N ILE A 159 6.88 20.85 -4.07
CA ILE A 159 6.14 21.62 -5.07
C ILE A 159 7.07 22.61 -5.78
N GLY A 160 6.91 22.72 -7.10
CA GLY A 160 7.69 23.58 -7.98
C GLY A 160 6.79 24.37 -8.94
N TYR A 161 7.43 25.08 -9.85
CA TYR A 161 6.77 25.80 -10.94
C TYR A 161 7.52 25.58 -12.26
N ALA A 162 6.82 25.19 -13.30
CA ALA A 162 7.30 25.15 -14.65
C ALA A 162 6.98 26.51 -15.31
N PRO A 163 7.98 27.34 -15.66
CA PRO A 163 7.74 28.64 -16.26
C PRO A 163 6.99 28.57 -17.58
N ASP A 164 6.37 29.68 -17.97
CA ASP A 164 5.83 29.83 -19.32
C ASP A 164 6.98 29.94 -20.33
N GLY A 165 6.91 29.15 -21.37
CA GLY A 165 7.94 29.07 -22.41
C GLY A 165 8.15 27.65 -22.92
N TRP A 166 8.75 27.56 -24.11
CA TRP A 166 8.79 26.27 -24.85
C TRP A 166 9.98 25.40 -24.48
N GLN A 167 11.10 25.96 -24.01
CA GLN A 167 12.37 25.25 -23.78
C GLN A 167 13.08 25.72 -22.50
N ASN A 168 12.33 25.96 -21.44
CA ASN A 168 12.87 26.47 -20.17
C ASN A 168 13.83 25.48 -19.49
N LEU A 169 13.63 24.16 -19.70
CA LEU A 169 14.49 23.11 -19.15
C LEU A 169 15.92 23.15 -19.71
N GLN A 170 16.19 23.85 -20.82
CA GLN A 170 17.57 24.09 -21.29
C GLN A 170 18.45 24.73 -20.21
N ALA A 171 17.88 25.52 -19.31
CA ALA A 171 18.62 26.14 -18.22
C ALA A 171 19.14 25.10 -17.19
N ALA A 172 18.49 23.95 -17.10
CA ALA A 172 18.86 22.89 -16.18
C ALA A 172 19.61 21.73 -16.86
N PHE A 173 19.49 21.60 -18.18
CA PHE A 173 20.06 20.50 -18.94
C PHE A 173 20.88 21.04 -20.11
N PRO A 174 22.24 21.04 -19.98
CA PRO A 174 23.13 21.52 -21.05
C PRO A 174 22.89 20.79 -22.39
N ASP A 175 22.64 19.46 -22.34
CA ASP A 175 22.18 18.69 -23.50
C ASP A 175 20.64 18.54 -23.46
N TYR A 176 19.95 19.56 -23.98
CA TYR A 176 18.49 19.52 -24.12
C TYR A 176 18.00 18.49 -25.14
N HIS A 177 18.89 18.00 -26.01
CA HIS A 177 18.58 16.99 -26.99
C HIS A 177 18.80 15.55 -26.51
N ALA A 178 19.23 15.36 -25.25
CA ALA A 178 19.38 14.05 -24.64
C ALA A 178 18.09 13.24 -24.75
N LYS A 179 18.18 11.98 -25.15
CA LYS A 179 17.05 11.05 -25.24
C LYS A 179 16.39 10.82 -23.87
N ALA A 180 17.16 10.93 -22.81
CA ALA A 180 16.71 10.76 -21.44
C ALA A 180 15.60 11.76 -21.05
N LEU A 181 15.60 13.00 -21.57
CA LEU A 181 14.54 13.99 -21.31
C LEU A 181 13.19 13.57 -21.91
N VAL A 182 13.19 12.97 -23.09
CA VAL A 182 11.99 12.42 -23.72
C VAL A 182 11.53 11.15 -22.98
N ALA A 183 12.47 10.25 -22.67
CA ALA A 183 12.19 9.02 -21.93
C ALA A 183 11.66 9.26 -20.51
N ALA A 184 12.10 10.35 -19.85
CA ALA A 184 11.58 10.82 -18.57
C ALA A 184 10.22 11.54 -18.69
N GLY A 185 9.72 11.78 -19.89
CA GLY A 185 8.46 12.48 -20.14
C GLY A 185 8.49 13.97 -19.80
N LEU A 186 9.67 14.60 -19.82
CA LEU A 186 9.87 16.03 -19.53
C LEU A 186 9.79 16.89 -20.80
N VAL A 187 10.22 16.32 -21.92
CA VAL A 187 10.27 16.98 -23.24
C VAL A 187 9.43 16.18 -24.23
N ILE A 188 8.71 16.86 -25.06
CA ILE A 188 7.97 16.28 -26.18
C ILE A 188 8.80 16.49 -27.45
N GLN A 189 8.98 15.41 -28.21
CA GLN A 189 9.51 15.49 -29.56
C GLN A 189 8.32 15.49 -30.53
N GLY A 190 8.07 16.64 -31.15
CA GLY A 190 7.03 16.82 -32.15
C GLY A 190 7.53 16.50 -33.56
N ASP A 191 6.69 16.80 -34.55
CA ASP A 191 7.03 16.70 -35.95
C ASP A 191 8.19 17.66 -36.31
N GLU A 192 8.94 17.33 -37.34
CA GLU A 192 10.08 18.15 -37.81
C GLU A 192 11.19 18.37 -36.77
N ASP A 193 11.45 17.40 -35.90
CA ASP A 193 12.44 17.48 -34.80
C ASP A 193 12.26 18.65 -33.81
N LYS A 194 11.09 19.27 -33.78
CA LYS A 194 10.76 20.31 -32.81
C LYS A 194 10.66 19.71 -31.43
N ARG A 195 11.45 20.21 -30.49
CA ARG A 195 11.43 19.79 -29.12
C ARG A 195 10.93 20.91 -28.21
N TYR A 196 10.08 20.58 -27.25
CA TYR A 196 9.54 21.53 -26.30
C TYR A 196 9.21 20.87 -24.95
N ASP A 197 9.23 21.70 -23.90
CA ASP A 197 8.91 21.27 -22.56
C ASP A 197 7.46 20.78 -22.47
N ARG A 198 7.26 19.64 -21.85
CA ARG A 198 5.93 19.09 -21.62
C ARG A 198 5.09 19.97 -20.68
N PHE A 199 5.73 20.48 -19.64
CA PHE A 199 5.07 21.30 -18.62
C PHE A 199 5.45 22.75 -18.81
N ARG A 200 4.43 23.61 -18.98
CA ARG A 200 4.57 25.04 -19.19
C ARG A 200 3.47 25.78 -18.42
N ASP A 201 3.82 26.87 -17.75
CA ASP A 201 2.94 27.67 -16.87
C ASP A 201 2.10 26.82 -15.90
N ARG A 202 2.79 25.92 -15.15
CA ARG A 202 2.12 24.99 -14.26
C ARG A 202 2.79 24.91 -12.89
N ILE A 203 1.96 24.79 -11.84
CA ILE A 203 2.42 24.30 -10.54
C ILE A 203 2.77 22.82 -10.69
N MET A 204 3.96 22.43 -10.24
CA MET A 204 4.51 21.11 -10.42
C MET A 204 4.46 20.32 -9.12
N PHE A 205 3.90 19.12 -9.18
CA PHE A 205 3.79 18.16 -8.09
C PHE A 205 4.66 16.94 -8.44
N PRO A 206 5.83 16.77 -7.80
CA PRO A 206 6.66 15.60 -8.05
C PRO A 206 5.95 14.35 -7.51
N ILE A 207 5.89 13.33 -8.36
CA ILE A 207 5.38 12.00 -7.99
C ILE A 207 6.57 11.18 -7.51
N VAL A 208 6.43 10.60 -6.32
CA VAL A 208 7.52 9.94 -5.62
C VAL A 208 7.17 8.48 -5.38
N ASP A 209 8.08 7.56 -5.70
CA ASP A 209 7.93 6.14 -5.42
C ASP A 209 8.06 5.82 -3.91
N GLN A 210 7.84 4.58 -3.53
CA GLN A 210 7.94 4.14 -2.12
C GLN A 210 9.36 4.26 -1.54
N ARG A 211 10.40 4.40 -2.39
CA ARG A 211 11.79 4.56 -1.99
C ARG A 211 12.21 6.03 -1.85
N GLY A 212 11.36 6.96 -2.25
CA GLY A 212 11.64 8.39 -2.21
C GLY A 212 12.23 8.95 -3.50
N HIS A 213 12.29 8.18 -4.59
CA HIS A 213 12.76 8.67 -5.88
C HIS A 213 11.63 9.36 -6.63
N ILE A 214 11.95 10.45 -7.32
CA ILE A 214 10.99 11.11 -8.19
C ILE A 214 10.89 10.30 -9.48
N ILE A 215 9.66 9.90 -9.83
CA ILE A 215 9.35 9.04 -10.98
C ILE A 215 8.54 9.75 -12.06
N GLY A 216 8.04 10.95 -11.78
CA GLY A 216 7.25 11.75 -12.70
C GLY A 216 6.71 13.01 -12.04
N PHE A 217 5.83 13.69 -12.74
CA PHE A 217 5.22 14.93 -12.27
C PHE A 217 3.74 15.01 -12.64
N GLY A 218 2.96 15.66 -11.78
CA GLY A 218 1.69 16.27 -12.11
C GLY A 218 1.87 17.77 -12.26
N GLY A 219 1.23 18.39 -13.26
CA GLY A 219 1.27 19.81 -13.49
C GLY A 219 -0.13 20.42 -13.50
N ARG A 220 -0.41 21.46 -12.69
CA ARG A 220 -1.68 22.17 -12.64
C ARG A 220 -1.52 23.58 -13.18
N VAL A 221 -2.39 24.00 -14.10
CA VAL A 221 -2.42 25.40 -14.57
C VAL A 221 -2.77 26.37 -13.43
N LEU A 222 -2.24 27.58 -13.49
CA LEU A 222 -2.52 28.60 -12.50
C LEU A 222 -3.92 29.19 -12.69
N ASP A 223 -4.22 29.65 -13.89
CA ASP A 223 -5.47 30.35 -14.20
C ASP A 223 -6.32 29.53 -15.18
N SER A 224 -6.22 29.84 -16.48
CA SER A 224 -6.95 29.18 -17.55
C SER A 224 -5.99 28.38 -18.42
N GLY A 225 -6.40 27.21 -18.85
CA GLY A 225 -5.62 26.35 -19.74
C GLY A 225 -6.11 24.91 -19.66
N GLU A 226 -6.09 24.22 -20.77
CA GLU A 226 -6.45 22.82 -20.86
C GLU A 226 -5.24 21.95 -21.22
N PRO A 227 -5.15 20.75 -20.64
CA PRO A 227 -6.00 20.26 -19.53
C PRO A 227 -5.63 20.94 -18.20
N LYS A 228 -6.62 21.11 -17.29
CA LYS A 228 -6.42 21.69 -15.94
C LYS A 228 -5.29 20.98 -15.19
N TYR A 229 -5.23 19.64 -15.27
CA TYR A 229 -4.16 18.81 -14.78
C TYR A 229 -3.50 18.02 -15.92
N LEU A 230 -2.19 18.03 -15.96
CA LEU A 230 -1.37 17.29 -16.91
C LEU A 230 -0.38 16.42 -16.14
N ASN A 231 -0.38 15.12 -16.41
CA ASN A 231 0.57 14.17 -15.80
C ASN A 231 1.69 13.80 -16.75
N SER A 232 2.83 13.34 -16.20
CA SER A 232 3.82 12.63 -16.98
C SER A 232 3.16 11.50 -17.78
N PRO A 233 3.65 11.18 -18.97
CA PRO A 233 3.21 10.00 -19.69
C PRO A 233 3.65 8.74 -18.97
N GLU A 234 3.19 7.57 -19.40
CA GLU A 234 3.80 6.31 -18.98
C GLU A 234 5.28 6.30 -19.39
N THR A 235 6.15 5.94 -18.44
CA THR A 235 7.60 5.88 -18.63
C THR A 235 8.15 4.59 -18.05
N PRO A 236 9.42 4.23 -18.29
CA PRO A 236 10.04 3.08 -17.62
C PRO A 236 10.02 3.14 -16.09
N LEU A 237 9.87 4.35 -15.49
CA LEU A 237 9.82 4.57 -14.05
C LEU A 237 8.41 4.83 -13.51
N PHE A 238 7.46 5.22 -14.35
CA PHE A 238 6.16 5.71 -13.94
C PHE A 238 5.01 5.04 -14.67
N GLU A 239 4.14 4.40 -13.90
CA GLU A 239 2.91 3.74 -14.38
C GLU A 239 1.73 4.26 -13.52
N LYS A 240 0.84 5.09 -14.12
CA LYS A 240 -0.27 5.76 -13.41
C LYS A 240 -1.17 4.80 -12.66
N GLY A 241 -1.42 3.64 -13.26
CA GLY A 241 -2.27 2.61 -12.68
C GLY A 241 -1.66 1.90 -11.47
N ARG A 242 -0.43 2.21 -11.09
CA ARG A 242 0.28 1.56 -9.98
C ARG A 242 0.78 2.53 -8.92
N GLU A 243 0.88 3.82 -9.24
CA GLU A 243 1.44 4.81 -8.33
C GLU A 243 0.36 5.70 -7.71
N LEU A 244 0.62 6.15 -6.48
CA LEU A 244 -0.27 7.02 -5.71
C LEU A 244 0.52 8.24 -5.24
N TYR A 245 -0.05 9.42 -5.46
CA TYR A 245 0.54 10.67 -4.97
C TYR A 245 0.41 10.76 -3.44
N GLY A 246 1.44 11.24 -2.79
CA GLY A 246 1.44 11.47 -1.34
C GLY A 246 1.73 10.22 -0.49
N LEU A 247 1.80 9.02 -1.09
CA LEU A 247 2.01 7.79 -0.32
C LEU A 247 3.36 7.76 0.42
N TYR A 248 4.42 8.23 -0.23
CA TYR A 248 5.74 8.33 0.40
C TYR A 248 5.75 9.37 1.52
N GLN A 249 5.22 10.56 1.26
CA GLN A 249 5.17 11.65 2.24
C GLN A 249 4.28 11.30 3.43
N GLY A 250 3.12 10.65 3.17
CA GLY A 250 2.14 10.29 4.18
C GLY A 250 2.42 9.00 4.96
N ARG A 251 3.43 8.20 4.59
CA ARG A 251 3.65 6.85 5.14
C ARG A 251 3.69 6.77 6.66
N ARG A 252 4.27 7.77 7.33
CA ARG A 252 4.30 7.84 8.80
C ARG A 252 2.92 8.14 9.36
N ALA A 253 2.26 9.16 8.83
CA ALA A 253 0.92 9.55 9.26
C ALA A 253 -0.11 8.43 9.02
N ILE A 254 0.00 7.70 7.89
CA ILE A 254 -0.85 6.53 7.59
C ILE A 254 -0.65 5.45 8.67
N ARG A 255 0.58 5.15 9.03
CA ARG A 255 0.89 4.17 10.06
C ARG A 255 0.36 4.61 11.43
N ASP A 256 0.62 5.86 11.82
CA ASP A 256 0.23 6.40 13.12
C ASP A 256 -1.30 6.48 13.26
N ALA A 257 -2.01 6.77 12.16
CA ALA A 257 -3.48 6.81 12.12
C ALA A 257 -4.13 5.42 11.95
N GLY A 258 -3.39 4.40 11.47
CA GLY A 258 -3.93 3.09 11.13
C GLY A 258 -4.89 3.11 9.92
N ARG A 259 -5.03 4.25 9.24
CA ARG A 259 -5.93 4.45 8.11
C ARG A 259 -5.28 5.26 6.99
N VAL A 260 -5.82 5.14 5.78
CA VAL A 260 -5.45 5.96 4.62
C VAL A 260 -6.70 6.47 3.92
N ILE A 261 -6.70 7.75 3.56
CA ILE A 261 -7.76 8.37 2.76
C ILE A 261 -7.29 8.43 1.32
N VAL A 262 -8.13 7.98 0.41
CA VAL A 262 -7.88 8.05 -1.05
C VAL A 262 -8.76 9.13 -1.63
N VAL A 263 -8.17 10.17 -2.17
CA VAL A 263 -8.83 11.30 -2.85
C VAL A 263 -8.49 11.31 -4.34
N GLU A 264 -9.09 12.23 -5.11
CA GLU A 264 -8.91 12.27 -6.57
C GLU A 264 -7.71 13.13 -7.01
N GLY A 265 -7.39 14.20 -6.28
CA GLY A 265 -6.48 15.25 -6.73
C GLY A 265 -5.25 15.49 -5.86
N TYR A 266 -4.19 16.01 -6.49
CA TYR A 266 -2.96 16.43 -5.81
C TYR A 266 -3.23 17.50 -4.76
N MET A 267 -4.09 18.49 -5.11
CA MET A 267 -4.40 19.60 -4.23
C MET A 267 -5.12 19.14 -2.98
N ASP A 268 -6.01 18.16 -3.09
CA ASP A 268 -6.73 17.59 -1.95
C ASP A 268 -5.77 16.97 -0.94
N VAL A 269 -4.80 16.19 -1.42
CA VAL A 269 -3.75 15.62 -0.55
C VAL A 269 -2.96 16.69 0.16
N VAL A 270 -2.54 17.72 -0.57
CA VAL A 270 -1.71 18.81 0.00
C VAL A 270 -2.51 19.66 0.98
N ALA A 271 -3.78 19.97 0.68
CA ALA A 271 -4.66 20.72 1.56
C ALA A 271 -5.04 19.97 2.83
N LEU A 272 -5.32 18.68 2.73
CA LEU A 272 -5.54 17.82 3.88
C LEU A 272 -4.28 17.75 4.77
N ALA A 273 -3.11 17.56 4.18
CA ALA A 273 -1.84 17.56 4.91
C ALA A 273 -1.54 18.90 5.57
N GLN A 274 -1.81 20.04 4.89
CA GLN A 274 -1.72 21.40 5.45
C GLN A 274 -2.59 21.55 6.70
N SER A 275 -3.75 20.91 6.72
CA SER A 275 -4.71 20.93 7.84
C SER A 275 -4.40 19.87 8.91
N GLY A 276 -3.27 19.16 8.82
CA GLY A 276 -2.84 18.15 9.78
C GLY A 276 -3.46 16.75 9.57
N ILE A 277 -4.04 16.49 8.38
CA ILE A 277 -4.51 15.19 7.92
C ILE A 277 -3.48 14.64 6.92
N GLY A 278 -2.34 14.16 7.43
CA GLY A 278 -1.21 13.75 6.61
C GLY A 278 -1.32 12.34 6.01
N TYR A 279 -2.40 11.62 6.26
CA TYR A 279 -2.62 10.24 5.80
C TYR A 279 -3.54 10.15 4.58
N ALA A 280 -3.53 11.17 3.73
CA ALA A 280 -4.23 11.21 2.45
C ALA A 280 -3.29 10.90 1.28
N VAL A 281 -3.81 10.19 0.26
CA VAL A 281 -3.15 9.89 -1.00
C VAL A 281 -4.10 10.14 -2.16
N ALA A 282 -3.57 10.37 -3.37
CA ALA A 282 -4.43 10.53 -4.54
C ALA A 282 -4.07 9.56 -5.67
N THR A 283 -5.08 9.21 -6.46
CA THR A 283 -4.89 8.60 -7.78
C THR A 283 -4.39 9.65 -8.78
N LEU A 284 -3.77 9.19 -9.86
CA LEU A 284 -3.04 10.06 -10.79
C LEU A 284 -3.85 10.37 -12.07
N GLY A 285 -5.11 10.81 -11.89
CA GLY A 285 -6.02 11.08 -13.01
C GLY A 285 -6.52 9.81 -13.70
N THR A 286 -6.53 8.69 -12.97
CA THR A 286 -7.09 7.41 -13.38
C THR A 286 -8.04 6.91 -12.29
N ALA A 287 -8.97 6.03 -12.65
CA ALA A 287 -9.76 5.32 -11.65
C ALA A 287 -8.86 4.50 -10.73
N THR A 288 -9.30 4.27 -9.49
CA THR A 288 -8.63 3.33 -8.57
C THR A 288 -8.50 1.95 -9.23
N THR A 289 -7.28 1.41 -9.29
CA THR A 289 -7.00 0.09 -9.88
C THR A 289 -6.84 -0.98 -8.79
N PRO A 290 -6.91 -2.27 -9.13
CA PRO A 290 -6.57 -3.35 -8.18
C PRO A 290 -5.14 -3.22 -7.60
N ALA A 291 -4.18 -2.72 -8.40
CA ALA A 291 -2.81 -2.50 -7.94
C ALA A 291 -2.72 -1.39 -6.88
N HIS A 292 -3.50 -0.31 -7.03
CA HIS A 292 -3.63 0.73 -6.00
C HIS A 292 -4.19 0.15 -4.71
N VAL A 293 -5.29 -0.60 -4.78
CA VAL A 293 -5.92 -1.23 -3.60
C VAL A 293 -4.94 -2.17 -2.90
N GLN A 294 -4.26 -3.04 -3.65
CA GLN A 294 -3.26 -3.95 -3.09
C GLN A 294 -2.11 -3.21 -2.40
N LYS A 295 -1.65 -2.10 -3.01
CA LYS A 295 -0.59 -1.25 -2.43
C LYS A 295 -1.04 -0.62 -1.11
N LEU A 296 -2.28 -0.12 -1.05
CA LEU A 296 -2.87 0.51 0.14
C LEU A 296 -3.12 -0.50 1.27
N LEU A 297 -3.65 -1.69 0.96
CA LEU A 297 -3.89 -2.76 1.93
C LEU A 297 -2.62 -3.24 2.65
N ARG A 298 -1.44 -3.05 2.01
CA ARG A 298 -0.14 -3.31 2.65
C ARG A 298 0.30 -2.22 3.62
N GLN A 299 -0.23 -1.00 3.47
CA GLN A 299 0.17 0.16 4.27
C GLN A 299 -0.76 0.44 5.45
N SER A 300 -2.04 0.03 5.36
CA SER A 300 -3.06 0.34 6.36
C SER A 300 -4.05 -0.80 6.55
N GLU A 301 -4.71 -0.81 7.71
CA GLU A 301 -5.83 -1.71 7.99
C GLU A 301 -7.16 -1.15 7.49
N GLU A 302 -7.28 0.18 7.45
CA GLU A 302 -8.47 0.88 6.99
C GLU A 302 -8.15 1.76 5.78
N ILE A 303 -8.95 1.63 4.72
CA ILE A 303 -8.91 2.48 3.53
C ILE A 303 -10.25 3.20 3.41
N VAL A 304 -10.23 4.53 3.38
CA VAL A 304 -11.42 5.35 3.15
C VAL A 304 -11.28 6.03 1.79
N PHE A 305 -12.10 5.64 0.85
CA PHE A 305 -12.22 6.33 -0.44
C PHE A 305 -13.12 7.55 -0.28
N CYS A 306 -12.61 8.74 -0.54
CA CYS A 306 -13.32 10.00 -0.42
C CYS A 306 -13.59 10.59 -1.81
N PHE A 307 -14.85 10.77 -2.13
CA PHE A 307 -15.34 11.22 -3.42
C PHE A 307 -16.18 12.50 -3.28
N ASP A 308 -16.22 13.28 -4.34
CA ASP A 308 -17.15 14.39 -4.47
C ASP A 308 -18.60 13.90 -4.42
N GLY A 309 -19.51 14.71 -3.88
CA GLY A 309 -20.92 14.34 -3.65
C GLY A 309 -21.79 14.35 -4.93
N ASP A 310 -21.18 14.23 -6.11
CA ASP A 310 -21.87 14.27 -7.40
C ASP A 310 -21.99 12.85 -8.04
N ASP A 311 -22.66 12.79 -9.21
CA ASP A 311 -22.83 11.53 -9.94
C ASP A 311 -21.51 10.97 -10.51
N ALA A 312 -20.52 11.82 -10.78
CA ALA A 312 -19.21 11.39 -11.25
C ALA A 312 -18.45 10.71 -10.11
N GLY A 313 -18.46 11.29 -8.90
CA GLY A 313 -17.92 10.68 -7.70
C GLY A 313 -18.59 9.35 -7.35
N ARG A 314 -19.92 9.23 -7.49
CA ARG A 314 -20.64 7.95 -7.29
C ARG A 314 -20.19 6.87 -8.28
N ARG A 315 -20.03 7.23 -9.56
CA ARG A 315 -19.50 6.27 -10.57
C ARG A 315 -18.05 5.89 -10.29
N ALA A 316 -17.24 6.82 -9.82
CA ALA A 316 -15.85 6.54 -9.44
C ALA A 316 -15.79 5.62 -8.20
N ALA A 317 -16.64 5.86 -7.20
CA ALA A 317 -16.79 5.00 -6.02
C ALA A 317 -17.19 3.58 -6.40
N TRP A 318 -18.14 3.42 -7.31
CA TRP A 318 -18.56 2.08 -7.78
C TRP A 318 -17.39 1.33 -8.44
N ARG A 319 -16.64 2.00 -9.32
CA ARG A 319 -15.43 1.38 -9.93
C ARG A 319 -14.36 1.04 -8.89
N ALA A 320 -14.16 1.90 -7.88
CA ALA A 320 -13.23 1.62 -6.80
C ALA A 320 -13.68 0.40 -5.98
N LEU A 321 -15.00 0.26 -5.73
CA LEU A 321 -15.58 -0.91 -5.09
C LEU A 321 -15.28 -2.18 -5.92
N GLU A 322 -15.66 -2.21 -7.21
CA GLU A 322 -15.45 -3.36 -8.08
C GLU A 322 -13.97 -3.80 -8.10
N ASN A 323 -13.05 -2.85 -8.26
CA ASN A 323 -11.60 -3.12 -8.28
C ASN A 323 -11.04 -3.54 -6.90
N SER A 324 -11.81 -3.35 -5.83
CA SER A 324 -11.41 -3.73 -4.47
C SER A 324 -11.83 -5.14 -4.09
N LEU A 325 -12.93 -5.67 -4.66
CA LEU A 325 -13.55 -6.92 -4.22
C LEU A 325 -12.57 -8.09 -4.21
N GLU A 326 -11.79 -8.23 -5.28
CA GLU A 326 -10.83 -9.33 -5.42
C GLU A 326 -9.60 -9.17 -4.50
N GLN A 327 -9.28 -7.93 -4.10
CA GLN A 327 -8.10 -7.62 -3.30
C GLN A 327 -8.36 -7.70 -1.79
N LEU A 328 -9.64 -7.76 -1.39
CA LEU A 328 -10.03 -7.83 0.01
C LEU A 328 -9.54 -9.10 0.70
N VAL A 329 -9.03 -8.92 1.89
CA VAL A 329 -8.67 -10.00 2.82
C VAL A 329 -9.36 -9.76 4.16
N ASP A 330 -9.64 -10.82 4.90
CA ASP A 330 -10.27 -10.71 6.21
C ASP A 330 -9.38 -9.88 7.17
N GLY A 331 -10.01 -9.03 7.97
CA GLY A 331 -9.33 -8.10 8.89
C GLY A 331 -9.03 -6.72 8.29
N LYS A 332 -9.17 -6.51 6.98
CA LYS A 332 -9.04 -5.20 6.33
C LYS A 332 -10.40 -4.55 6.11
N GLN A 333 -10.44 -3.23 6.26
CA GLN A 333 -11.67 -2.45 6.13
C GLN A 333 -11.55 -1.47 4.96
N LEU A 334 -12.59 -1.42 4.14
CA LEU A 334 -12.76 -0.43 3.10
C LEU A 334 -14.07 0.31 3.32
N ALA A 335 -14.04 1.64 3.22
CA ALA A 335 -15.21 2.49 3.36
C ALA A 335 -15.24 3.56 2.27
N PHE A 336 -16.42 4.10 2.03
CA PHE A 336 -16.70 5.10 0.99
C PHE A 336 -17.32 6.34 1.64
N LEU A 337 -16.67 7.46 1.52
CA LEU A 337 -17.13 8.75 1.98
C LEU A 337 -17.54 9.59 0.79
N PHE A 338 -18.71 10.19 0.85
CA PHE A 338 -19.20 11.17 -0.12
C PHE A 338 -19.28 12.53 0.56
N LEU A 339 -18.61 13.51 -0.01
CA LEU A 339 -18.67 14.87 0.48
C LEU A 339 -20.04 15.51 0.17
N PRO A 340 -20.43 16.57 0.88
CA PRO A 340 -21.61 17.35 0.52
C PRO A 340 -21.51 17.87 -0.91
N GLN A 341 -22.67 18.02 -1.57
CA GLN A 341 -22.73 18.47 -2.96
C GLN A 341 -22.00 19.81 -3.16
N GLY A 342 -21.10 19.87 -4.14
CA GLY A 342 -20.31 21.06 -4.47
C GLY A 342 -19.06 21.27 -3.61
N GLU A 343 -18.75 20.36 -2.70
CA GLU A 343 -17.49 20.36 -1.93
C GLU A 343 -16.53 19.29 -2.45
N ASP A 344 -15.25 19.66 -2.49
CA ASP A 344 -14.12 18.73 -2.61
C ASP A 344 -13.33 18.71 -1.29
N PRO A 345 -12.39 17.77 -1.08
CA PRO A 345 -11.64 17.68 0.17
C PRO A 345 -10.86 18.96 0.51
N ASP A 346 -10.28 19.67 -0.49
CA ASP A 346 -9.58 20.94 -0.32
C ASP A 346 -10.54 22.02 0.20
N THR A 347 -11.68 22.22 -0.45
CA THR A 347 -12.66 23.26 -0.05
C THR A 347 -13.29 22.94 1.29
N TYR A 348 -13.64 21.68 1.55
CA TYR A 348 -14.26 21.27 2.80
C TYR A 348 -13.35 21.51 4.00
N VAL A 349 -12.09 21.02 3.93
CA VAL A 349 -11.17 21.15 5.06
C VAL A 349 -10.74 22.59 5.32
N ARG A 350 -10.63 23.42 4.28
CA ARG A 350 -10.33 24.85 4.44
C ARG A 350 -11.46 25.62 5.08
N LYS A 351 -12.72 25.26 4.82
CA LYS A 351 -13.90 25.93 5.38
C LYS A 351 -14.18 25.52 6.81
N LEU A 352 -14.11 24.21 7.10
CA LEU A 352 -14.63 23.63 8.33
C LEU A 352 -13.54 23.07 9.28
N GLY A 353 -12.31 22.95 8.78
CA GLY A 353 -11.18 22.49 9.57
C GLY A 353 -11.06 20.98 9.71
N LYS A 354 -9.99 20.56 10.41
CA LYS A 354 -9.65 19.17 10.63
C LYS A 354 -10.74 18.39 11.36
N ASP A 355 -11.22 18.91 12.48
CA ASP A 355 -12.15 18.19 13.36
C ASP A 355 -13.47 17.87 12.67
N ALA A 356 -13.96 18.80 11.82
CA ALA A 356 -15.15 18.56 11.01
C ALA A 356 -14.94 17.47 9.95
N PHE A 357 -13.75 17.45 9.32
CA PHE A 357 -13.41 16.41 8.35
C PHE A 357 -13.23 15.04 9.01
N GLU A 358 -12.57 14.97 10.16
CA GLU A 358 -12.42 13.73 10.96
C GLU A 358 -13.79 13.19 11.43
N LYS A 359 -14.71 14.06 11.80
CA LYS A 359 -16.08 13.67 12.13
C LYS A 359 -16.79 13.08 10.93
N LEU A 360 -16.65 13.71 9.77
CA LEU A 360 -17.25 13.23 8.52
C LEU A 360 -16.69 11.88 8.08
N LEU A 361 -15.40 11.58 8.36
CA LEU A 361 -14.82 10.27 8.14
C LEU A 361 -15.52 9.17 8.94
N GLY A 362 -16.09 9.49 10.09
CA GLY A 362 -16.90 8.57 10.90
C GLY A 362 -18.21 8.15 10.21
N ASP A 363 -18.70 8.94 9.26
CA ASP A 363 -19.93 8.67 8.50
C ASP A 363 -19.66 7.87 7.21
N ALA A 364 -18.40 7.48 6.97
CA ALA A 364 -18.03 6.69 5.77
C ALA A 364 -18.74 5.34 5.76
N LEU A 365 -19.35 5.00 4.63
CA LEU A 365 -20.09 3.76 4.43
C LEU A 365 -19.13 2.57 4.26
N PRO A 366 -19.18 1.55 5.11
CA PRO A 366 -18.43 0.31 4.87
C PRO A 366 -18.74 -0.30 3.51
N LEU A 367 -17.77 -0.96 2.88
CA LEU A 367 -17.90 -1.55 1.54
C LEU A 367 -19.17 -2.40 1.40
N SER A 368 -19.48 -3.24 2.38
CA SER A 368 -20.66 -4.10 2.33
C SER A 368 -21.97 -3.30 2.32
N GLN A 369 -22.04 -2.20 3.10
CA GLN A 369 -23.21 -1.34 3.11
C GLN A 369 -23.35 -0.56 1.81
N PHE A 370 -22.25 -0.02 1.27
CA PHE A 370 -22.24 0.70 0.01
C PHE A 370 -22.67 -0.23 -1.14
N LEU A 371 -22.10 -1.44 -1.22
CA LEU A 371 -22.47 -2.45 -2.22
C LEU A 371 -23.97 -2.76 -2.20
N LEU A 372 -24.50 -3.09 -1.02
CA LEU A 372 -25.91 -3.45 -0.88
C LEU A 372 -26.84 -2.28 -1.18
N ARG A 373 -26.50 -1.08 -0.71
CA ARG A 373 -27.26 0.14 -0.95
C ARG A 373 -27.36 0.46 -2.44
N GLU A 374 -26.23 0.42 -3.16
CA GLU A 374 -26.18 0.71 -4.59
C GLU A 374 -26.95 -0.34 -5.42
N LEU A 375 -26.80 -1.62 -5.10
CA LEU A 375 -27.56 -2.67 -5.79
C LEU A 375 -29.06 -2.56 -5.51
N SER A 376 -29.44 -2.32 -4.26
CA SER A 376 -30.85 -2.18 -3.87
C SER A 376 -31.53 -0.95 -4.49
N SER A 377 -30.78 0.13 -4.71
CA SER A 377 -31.33 1.35 -5.33
C SER A 377 -31.68 1.21 -6.81
N ARG A 378 -31.20 0.16 -7.48
CA ARG A 378 -31.41 -0.08 -8.92
C ARG A 378 -32.64 -0.90 -9.25
N VAL A 379 -33.30 -1.46 -8.22
CA VAL A 379 -34.37 -2.42 -8.37
C VAL A 379 -35.54 -2.11 -7.43
N ASP A 380 -36.77 -2.54 -7.78
CA ASP A 380 -37.91 -2.47 -6.87
C ASP A 380 -37.97 -3.74 -5.99
N LEU A 381 -37.56 -3.59 -4.74
CA LEU A 381 -37.54 -4.68 -3.76
C LEU A 381 -38.91 -5.14 -3.29
N ASN A 382 -39.98 -4.42 -3.64
CA ASN A 382 -41.36 -4.85 -3.32
C ASN A 382 -41.83 -5.96 -4.26
N THR A 383 -41.20 -6.13 -5.43
CA THR A 383 -41.54 -7.15 -6.43
C THR A 383 -40.62 -8.36 -6.32
N HIS A 384 -41.13 -9.53 -6.73
CA HIS A 384 -40.27 -10.74 -6.80
C HIS A 384 -39.19 -10.61 -7.88
N GLU A 385 -39.53 -10.01 -9.02
CA GLU A 385 -38.64 -9.76 -10.15
C GLU A 385 -37.49 -8.80 -9.76
N GLY A 386 -37.81 -7.76 -8.98
CA GLY A 386 -36.77 -6.84 -8.47
C GLY A 386 -35.82 -7.51 -7.50
N ARG A 387 -36.31 -8.37 -6.61
CA ARG A 387 -35.46 -9.18 -5.72
C ARG A 387 -34.62 -10.20 -6.47
N GLU A 388 -35.19 -10.86 -7.47
CA GLU A 388 -34.44 -11.76 -8.36
C GLU A 388 -33.31 -11.00 -9.07
N ARG A 389 -33.63 -9.82 -9.64
CA ARG A 389 -32.66 -8.96 -10.31
C ARG A 389 -31.53 -8.53 -9.38
N LEU A 390 -31.83 -8.16 -8.12
CA LEU A 390 -30.82 -7.87 -7.11
C LEU A 390 -29.82 -9.02 -6.97
N LEU A 391 -30.32 -10.26 -6.84
CA LEU A 391 -29.47 -11.43 -6.68
C LEU A 391 -28.63 -11.71 -7.92
N GLN A 392 -29.20 -11.57 -9.13
CA GLN A 392 -28.47 -11.72 -10.38
C GLN A 392 -27.34 -10.70 -10.51
N ASP A 393 -27.60 -9.43 -10.22
CA ASP A 393 -26.61 -8.34 -10.31
C ASP A 393 -25.53 -8.46 -9.20
N ALA A 394 -25.86 -8.99 -8.03
CA ALA A 394 -24.93 -9.22 -6.93
C ALA A 394 -23.99 -10.43 -7.17
N LYS A 395 -24.45 -11.47 -7.87
CA LYS A 395 -23.72 -12.73 -8.05
C LYS A 395 -22.28 -12.57 -8.54
N PRO A 396 -21.99 -11.85 -9.66
CA PRO A 396 -20.63 -11.70 -10.16
C PRO A 396 -19.72 -10.89 -9.22
N LEU A 397 -20.28 -9.97 -8.44
CA LEU A 397 -19.55 -9.14 -7.49
C LEU A 397 -19.16 -9.95 -6.26
N VAL A 398 -20.12 -10.68 -5.69
CA VAL A 398 -19.89 -11.52 -4.50
C VAL A 398 -18.92 -12.66 -4.80
N ALA A 399 -18.94 -13.21 -6.03
CA ALA A 399 -18.02 -14.25 -6.46
C ALA A 399 -16.54 -13.81 -6.46
N GLN A 400 -16.27 -12.50 -6.61
CA GLN A 400 -14.92 -11.94 -6.59
C GLN A 400 -14.34 -11.80 -5.17
N ILE A 401 -15.19 -11.79 -4.12
CA ILE A 401 -14.77 -11.53 -2.75
C ILE A 401 -13.97 -12.71 -2.20
N LYS A 402 -12.66 -12.50 -2.00
CA LYS A 402 -11.76 -13.50 -1.42
C LYS A 402 -11.81 -13.54 0.13
N ALA A 403 -12.22 -12.44 0.76
CA ALA A 403 -12.44 -12.34 2.21
C ALA A 403 -13.64 -13.23 2.62
N ARG A 404 -13.36 -14.39 3.20
CA ARG A 404 -14.36 -15.44 3.42
C ARG A 404 -15.48 -15.02 4.38
N PHE A 405 -15.10 -14.40 5.50
CA PHE A 405 -16.07 -13.95 6.49
C PHE A 405 -16.92 -12.82 5.95
N LEU A 406 -16.32 -11.82 5.34
CA LEU A 406 -17.06 -10.70 4.73
C LEU A 406 -17.99 -11.19 3.61
N GLY A 407 -17.51 -12.05 2.71
CA GLY A 407 -18.35 -12.62 1.64
C GLY A 407 -19.56 -13.39 2.18
N ARG A 408 -19.38 -14.13 3.28
CA ARG A 408 -20.49 -14.81 3.95
C ARG A 408 -21.53 -13.83 4.52
N MET A 409 -21.05 -12.78 5.22
CA MET A 409 -21.94 -11.76 5.79
C MET A 409 -22.73 -11.00 4.71
N ILE A 410 -22.10 -10.68 3.59
CA ILE A 410 -22.79 -10.05 2.45
C ILE A 410 -23.87 -10.96 1.88
N ARG A 411 -23.60 -12.26 1.71
CA ARG A 411 -24.60 -13.22 1.25
C ARG A 411 -25.76 -13.40 2.25
N GLN A 412 -25.47 -13.36 3.55
CA GLN A 412 -26.53 -13.36 4.57
C GLN A 412 -27.46 -12.17 4.43
N ASN A 413 -26.90 -10.97 4.24
CA ASN A 413 -27.69 -9.75 4.05
C ASN A 413 -28.49 -9.78 2.74
N LEU A 414 -27.89 -10.26 1.64
CA LEU A 414 -28.58 -10.43 0.36
C LEU A 414 -29.77 -11.40 0.47
N ALA A 415 -29.57 -12.55 1.12
CA ALA A 415 -30.61 -13.54 1.35
C ALA A 415 -31.77 -12.95 2.17
N GLN A 416 -31.45 -12.17 3.21
CA GLN A 416 -32.44 -11.48 4.03
C GLN A 416 -33.25 -10.45 3.23
N ILE A 417 -32.59 -9.62 2.42
CA ILE A 417 -33.24 -8.61 1.55
C ILE A 417 -34.14 -9.29 0.53
N ALA A 418 -33.68 -10.39 -0.07
CA ALA A 418 -34.43 -11.12 -1.07
C ALA A 418 -35.55 -11.99 -0.48
N GLY A 419 -35.57 -12.27 0.82
CA GLY A 419 -36.54 -13.10 1.49
C GLY A 419 -36.36 -14.60 1.22
N ILE A 420 -35.11 -15.04 1.01
CA ILE A 420 -34.76 -16.46 0.79
C ILE A 420 -33.80 -16.96 1.88
N THR A 421 -33.54 -18.26 1.95
CA THR A 421 -32.54 -18.79 2.86
C THR A 421 -31.11 -18.59 2.32
N VAL A 422 -30.13 -18.48 3.21
CA VAL A 422 -28.72 -18.39 2.81
C VAL A 422 -28.28 -19.67 2.06
N GLN A 423 -28.82 -20.83 2.46
CA GLN A 423 -28.52 -22.10 1.81
C GLN A 423 -29.00 -22.14 0.35
N ASP A 424 -30.19 -21.58 0.08
CA ASP A 424 -30.68 -21.48 -1.29
C ASP A 424 -29.82 -20.54 -2.13
N LEU A 425 -29.44 -19.37 -1.55
CA LEU A 425 -28.55 -18.44 -2.21
C LEU A 425 -27.18 -19.05 -2.48
N ASP A 426 -26.58 -19.73 -1.50
CA ASP A 426 -25.27 -20.39 -1.66
C ASP A 426 -25.32 -21.49 -2.73
N ARG A 427 -26.44 -22.22 -2.85
CA ARG A 427 -26.67 -23.22 -3.92
C ARG A 427 -26.72 -22.55 -5.29
N GLU A 428 -27.48 -21.46 -5.45
CA GLU A 428 -27.60 -20.71 -6.70
C GLU A 428 -26.27 -20.04 -7.10
N TYR A 429 -25.48 -19.59 -6.15
CA TYR A 429 -24.16 -18.99 -6.39
C TYR A 429 -23.06 -20.03 -6.60
N GLY A 430 -23.35 -21.33 -6.39
CA GLY A 430 -22.38 -22.43 -6.54
C GLY A 430 -21.31 -22.41 -5.46
N VAL A 431 -21.59 -21.80 -4.31
CA VAL A 431 -20.70 -21.79 -3.16
C VAL A 431 -20.69 -23.18 -2.55
N ARG A 432 -19.61 -23.93 -2.76
CA ARG A 432 -19.42 -25.21 -2.06
C ARG A 432 -19.22 -24.91 -0.58
N GLU A 433 -20.18 -25.30 0.26
CA GLU A 433 -19.90 -25.42 1.68
C GLU A 433 -18.69 -26.35 1.82
N THR A 434 -17.59 -25.85 2.32
CA THR A 434 -16.64 -26.71 3.00
C THR A 434 -17.39 -27.16 4.25
N ARG A 435 -18.18 -28.24 4.16
CA ARG A 435 -18.61 -28.97 5.35
C ARG A 435 -17.33 -29.10 6.18
N PRO A 436 -17.34 -28.65 7.47
CA PRO A 436 -16.30 -29.11 8.37
C PRO A 436 -16.28 -30.62 8.14
N ALA A 437 -15.12 -31.14 7.73
CA ALA A 437 -14.97 -32.57 7.62
C ALA A 437 -15.55 -33.08 8.94
N HIS A 438 -16.73 -33.71 8.87
CA HIS A 438 -17.24 -34.43 10.02
C HIS A 438 -16.03 -35.19 10.50
N ALA A 439 -15.55 -34.87 11.71
CA ALA A 439 -14.52 -35.64 12.31
C ALA A 439 -14.95 -37.08 12.06
N ALA A 440 -14.23 -37.75 11.17
CA ALA A 440 -14.55 -39.15 10.88
C ALA A 440 -14.71 -39.78 12.24
N PRO A 441 -15.81 -40.50 12.51
CA PRO A 441 -16.03 -41.07 13.83
C PRO A 441 -14.69 -41.70 14.21
N PRO A 442 -14.19 -41.47 15.42
CA PRO A 442 -12.84 -41.87 15.78
C PRO A 442 -12.69 -43.29 15.25
N ARG A 443 -11.81 -43.48 14.28
CA ARG A 443 -11.50 -44.82 13.78
C ARG A 443 -11.18 -45.57 15.05
N THR A 444 -12.08 -46.46 15.46
CA THR A 444 -11.79 -47.42 16.51
C THR A 444 -10.49 -48.03 16.09
N ALA A 445 -9.43 -47.73 16.82
CA ALA A 445 -8.11 -48.27 16.57
C ALA A 445 -8.35 -49.79 16.41
N PRO A 446 -7.87 -50.43 15.33
CA PRO A 446 -8.07 -51.85 15.19
C PRO A 446 -7.62 -52.48 16.50
N ALA A 447 -8.55 -53.25 17.10
CA ALA A 447 -8.29 -53.87 18.41
C ALA A 447 -6.88 -54.54 18.29
N GLN A 448 -5.93 -53.93 19.02
CA GLN A 448 -4.55 -54.46 18.99
C GLN A 448 -4.67 -55.91 19.43
N VAL A 449 -4.46 -56.85 18.50
CA VAL A 449 -4.37 -58.25 18.81
C VAL A 449 -3.23 -58.36 19.83
N ARG A 450 -3.62 -58.56 21.11
CA ARG A 450 -2.67 -58.72 22.21
C ARG A 450 -1.95 -60.01 21.93
N THR A 451 -0.76 -59.94 21.37
CA THR A 451 0.07 -61.13 21.18
C THR A 451 0.30 -61.77 22.56
N PRO A 452 0.40 -63.09 22.61
CA PRO A 452 0.68 -63.82 23.87
C PRO A 452 1.91 -63.27 24.62
N LEU A 453 2.93 -62.83 23.85
CA LEU A 453 4.16 -62.24 24.37
C LEU A 453 3.89 -60.91 25.11
N ARG A 454 3.02 -60.04 24.56
CA ARG A 454 2.68 -58.76 25.20
C ARG A 454 1.88 -58.99 26.48
N LYS A 455 1.02 -60.00 26.50
CA LYS A 455 0.26 -60.39 27.69
C LYS A 455 1.19 -60.97 28.77
N ALA A 456 2.20 -61.75 28.37
CA ALA A 456 3.22 -62.27 29.29
C ALA A 456 4.04 -61.14 29.92
N ILE A 457 4.47 -60.13 29.11
CA ILE A 457 5.22 -58.98 29.61
C ILE A 457 4.34 -58.12 30.59
N GLU A 458 3.07 -57.89 30.27
CA GLU A 458 2.14 -57.18 31.13
C GLU A 458 1.92 -57.91 32.47
N LEU A 459 1.84 -59.23 32.45
CA LEU A 459 1.72 -60.09 33.63
C LEU A 459 2.98 -60.04 34.49
N LEU A 460 4.17 -60.11 33.89
CA LEU A 460 5.44 -60.02 34.64
C LEU A 460 5.67 -58.64 35.25
N MET A 461 5.22 -57.58 34.59
CA MET A 461 5.27 -56.22 35.17
C MET A 461 4.30 -56.02 36.36
N LEU A 462 3.13 -56.69 36.33
CA LEU A 462 2.12 -56.61 37.41
C LEU A 462 2.42 -57.61 38.57
N ARG A 463 3.11 -58.66 38.29
CA ARG A 463 3.46 -59.74 39.21
C ARG A 463 4.92 -60.15 39.03
N PRO A 464 5.89 -59.40 39.61
CA PRO A 464 7.33 -59.69 39.47
C PRO A 464 7.74 -61.05 40.05
N ASP A 465 6.92 -61.60 40.98
CA ASP A 465 7.10 -62.91 41.58
C ASP A 465 7.03 -64.07 40.53
N LEU A 466 6.42 -63.82 39.37
CA LEU A 466 6.32 -64.78 38.30
C LEU A 466 7.60 -64.87 37.40
N TYR A 467 8.59 -64.04 37.69
CA TYR A 467 9.83 -64.03 36.90
C TYR A 467 10.62 -65.34 37.02
N SER A 468 10.46 -66.05 38.15
CA SER A 468 11.09 -67.34 38.42
C SER A 468 10.47 -68.54 37.65
N LEU A 469 9.37 -68.30 36.90
CA LEU A 469 8.68 -69.33 36.14
C LEU A 469 8.94 -69.21 34.62
N VAL A 470 9.76 -68.27 34.22
CA VAL A 470 10.13 -68.02 32.81
C VAL A 470 11.54 -68.47 32.64
N ASP A 471 11.71 -69.74 32.18
CA ASP A 471 12.96 -70.27 31.64
C ASP A 471 13.17 -69.90 30.19
#